data_e7b707679b8799d78029454770d244ee
#
_entry.id   e7b707679b8799d78029454770d244ee
#
_cell.length_a   1.000
_cell.length_b   1.000
_cell.length_c   1.000
_cell.angle_alpha   90.00
_cell.angle_beta   90.00
_cell.angle_gamma   90.00
#
_symmetry.space_group_name_H-M   'P 1'
#
loop_
_entity.id
_entity.type
_entity.pdbx_description
1 polymer ?
#
loop_
_entity_poly.entity_id
_entity_poly.type
_entity_poly.pdbx_seq_one_letter_code
_entity_poly.pdbx_strand_id
1 'polypeptide(L)'
;SRALGDGSDATVNKVLWWMFRQDCSEVYVFNLSPYRATDAADAVRWLSEPENLALSDRVNATAVERLEALLLTTAPIVLAGWGDCLKTHVKPLTRPWRRACGAKPVVYHLPLTKAGNPTHPLYPSLTNLLTRRGLP
;
A
#
# COMPACT_ATOMS: atom_id res chain seq x y z
N SER A 1 1.97 3.30 11.72
CA SER A 1 0.71 3.92 12.14
C SER A 1 0.09 3.12 13.28
N ARG A 2 -0.30 3.78 14.33
CA ARG A 2 -1.11 3.19 15.39
C ARG A 2 -2.56 3.16 14.89
N ALA A 3 -3.00 2.06 14.31
CA ALA A 3 -4.42 1.78 14.26
C ALA A 3 -4.85 1.42 15.69
N LEU A 4 -5.35 2.38 16.41
CA LEU A 4 -6.09 2.13 17.63
C LEU A 4 -7.44 1.55 17.22
N GLY A 5 -7.98 0.61 17.99
CA GLY A 5 -9.22 -0.09 17.68
C GLY A 5 -10.47 0.79 17.58
N ASP A 6 -10.32 2.10 17.71
CA ASP A 6 -11.36 3.13 17.55
C ASP A 6 -11.35 3.83 16.18
N GLY A 7 -10.49 3.37 15.23
CA GLY A 7 -10.42 3.93 13.89
C GLY A 7 -9.72 5.29 13.78
N SER A 8 -8.90 5.67 14.75
CA SER A 8 -8.25 6.99 14.79
C SER A 8 -7.00 7.15 13.89
N ASP A 9 -6.60 6.12 13.14
CA ASP A 9 -5.48 6.25 12.19
C ASP A 9 -5.87 7.15 11.01
N ALA A 10 -5.20 8.29 10.91
CA ALA A 10 -5.50 9.29 9.90
C ALA A 10 -5.33 8.78 8.46
N THR A 11 -4.39 7.86 8.22
CA THR A 11 -4.18 7.26 6.90
C THR A 11 -5.34 6.33 6.55
N VAL A 12 -5.70 5.45 7.47
CA VAL A 12 -6.80 4.50 7.28
C VAL A 12 -8.11 5.27 7.08
N ASN A 13 -8.39 6.29 7.89
CA ASN A 13 -9.59 7.10 7.75
C ASN A 13 -9.68 7.79 6.39
N LYS A 14 -8.57 8.32 5.87
CA LYS A 14 -8.53 8.91 4.53
C LYS A 14 -8.84 7.88 3.43
N VAL A 15 -8.23 6.70 3.51
CA VAL A 15 -8.45 5.63 2.54
C VAL A 15 -9.89 5.14 2.60
N LEU A 16 -10.44 4.90 3.79
CA LEU A 16 -11.82 4.48 3.99
C LEU A 16 -12.81 5.51 3.42
N TRP A 17 -12.59 6.79 3.69
CA TRP A 17 -13.43 7.87 3.17
C TRP A 17 -13.43 7.88 1.63
N TRP A 18 -12.26 7.74 1.01
CA TRP A 18 -12.15 7.68 -0.44
C TRP A 18 -12.82 6.43 -1.03
N MET A 19 -12.53 5.24 -0.47
CA MET A 19 -13.12 3.98 -0.92
C MET A 19 -14.64 3.97 -0.77
N PHE A 20 -15.15 4.52 0.32
CA PHE A 20 -16.59 4.66 0.54
C PHE A 20 -17.27 5.50 -0.56
N ARG A 21 -16.62 6.56 -1.01
CA ARG A 21 -17.12 7.39 -2.14
C ARG A 21 -17.04 6.69 -3.49
N GLN A 22 -16.33 5.59 -3.59
CA GLN A 22 -16.31 4.71 -4.77
C GLN A 22 -17.31 3.55 -4.66
N ASP A 23 -18.25 3.63 -3.73
CA ASP A 23 -19.26 2.59 -3.45
C ASP A 23 -18.67 1.22 -3.05
N CYS A 24 -17.48 1.22 -2.44
CA CYS A 24 -16.87 0.01 -1.90
C CYS A 24 -17.54 -0.39 -0.58
N SER A 25 -18.03 -1.62 -0.50
CA SER A 25 -18.63 -2.18 0.73
C SER A 25 -17.60 -2.83 1.67
N GLU A 26 -16.46 -3.23 1.13
CA GLU A 26 -15.36 -3.85 1.88
C GLU A 26 -14.03 -3.21 1.47
N VAL A 27 -13.13 -3.03 2.44
CA VAL A 27 -11.80 -2.48 2.22
C VAL A 27 -10.76 -3.36 2.88
N TYR A 28 -9.78 -3.80 2.10
CA TYR A 28 -8.62 -4.55 2.57
C TYR A 28 -7.40 -3.66 2.53
N VAL A 29 -6.67 -3.58 3.64
CA VAL A 29 -5.44 -2.79 3.73
C VAL A 29 -4.26 -3.74 3.90
N PHE A 30 -3.33 -3.67 2.96
CA PHE A 30 -2.09 -4.44 2.98
C PHE A 30 -0.91 -3.52 3.24
N ASN A 31 -0.03 -3.91 4.15
CA ASN A 31 1.21 -3.21 4.41
C ASN A 31 2.40 -3.97 3.80
N LEU A 32 3.41 -3.25 3.33
CA LEU A 32 4.62 -3.84 2.77
C LEU A 32 5.50 -4.54 3.82
N SER A 33 5.34 -4.16 5.09
CA SER A 33 6.05 -4.78 6.21
C SER A 33 5.05 -5.15 7.30
N PRO A 34 5.19 -6.32 7.92
CA PRO A 34 4.38 -6.70 9.07
C PRO A 34 4.77 -5.93 10.34
N TYR A 35 5.93 -5.31 10.35
CA TYR A 35 6.42 -4.56 11.50
C TYR A 35 5.67 -3.25 11.66
N ARG A 36 5.11 -3.04 12.84
CA ARG A 36 4.44 -1.79 13.20
C ARG A 36 5.43 -0.85 13.86
N ALA A 37 5.84 0.17 13.14
CA ALA A 37 6.69 1.24 13.65
C ALA A 37 5.94 2.56 13.62
N THR A 38 6.15 3.38 14.65
CA THR A 38 5.73 4.79 14.66
C THR A 38 6.71 5.65 13.87
N ASP A 39 7.97 5.23 13.82
CA ASP A 39 9.05 5.89 13.07
C ASP A 39 9.47 5.01 11.88
N ALA A 40 9.56 5.63 10.71
CA ALA A 40 10.04 4.98 9.50
C ALA A 40 11.50 4.48 9.62
N ALA A 41 12.33 5.14 10.40
CA ALA A 41 13.70 4.73 10.64
C ALA A 41 13.78 3.37 11.37
N ASP A 42 12.86 3.13 12.30
CA ASP A 42 12.77 1.84 13.00
C ASP A 42 12.34 0.72 12.05
N ALA A 43 11.39 1.00 11.15
CA ALA A 43 10.98 0.03 10.14
C ALA A 43 12.12 -0.32 9.17
N VAL A 44 12.90 0.68 8.74
CA VAL A 44 14.08 0.47 7.88
C VAL A 44 15.15 -0.36 8.61
N ARG A 45 15.43 -0.06 9.88
CA ARG A 45 16.38 -0.81 10.69
C ARG A 45 15.94 -2.27 10.86
N TRP A 46 14.66 -2.49 11.16
CA TRP A 46 14.10 -3.82 11.29
C TRP A 46 14.22 -4.63 9.99
N LEU A 47 13.90 -4.02 8.84
CA LEU A 47 14.01 -4.65 7.52
C LEU A 47 15.46 -4.90 7.08
N SER A 48 16.45 -4.24 7.70
CA SER A 48 17.86 -4.47 7.38
C SER A 48 18.39 -5.81 7.91
N GLU A 49 17.64 -6.44 8.83
CA GLU A 49 17.96 -7.79 9.29
C GLU A 49 17.43 -8.82 8.26
N PRO A 50 18.28 -9.75 7.77
CA PRO A 50 17.87 -10.71 6.72
C PRO A 50 16.65 -11.55 7.06
N GLU A 51 16.53 -11.96 8.32
CA GLU A 51 15.39 -12.76 8.79
C GLU A 51 14.07 -11.98 8.71
N ASN A 52 14.10 -10.70 9.04
CA ASN A 52 12.94 -9.82 9.01
C ASN A 52 12.55 -9.48 7.57
N LEU A 53 13.51 -9.28 6.70
CA LEU A 53 13.25 -9.10 5.27
C LEU A 53 12.60 -10.36 4.68
N ALA A 54 13.13 -11.54 4.99
CA ALA A 54 12.54 -12.82 4.55
C ALA A 54 11.12 -13.02 5.08
N LEU A 55 10.84 -12.62 6.32
CA LEU A 55 9.49 -12.64 6.88
C LEU A 55 8.56 -11.70 6.10
N SER A 56 9.02 -10.48 5.80
CA SER A 56 8.25 -9.52 5.02
C SER A 56 7.94 -10.04 3.62
N ASP A 57 8.89 -10.69 2.96
CA ASP A 57 8.68 -11.31 1.64
C ASP A 57 7.61 -12.41 1.70
N ARG A 58 7.63 -13.26 2.72
CA ARG A 58 6.60 -14.31 2.89
C ARG A 58 5.21 -13.73 3.14
N VAL A 59 5.11 -12.71 3.99
CA VAL A 59 3.83 -12.04 4.28
C VAL A 59 3.30 -11.34 3.03
N ASN A 60 4.16 -10.65 2.28
CA ASN A 60 3.78 -10.03 1.01
C ASN A 60 3.33 -11.05 -0.03
N ALA A 61 3.99 -12.20 -0.14
CA ALA A 61 3.59 -13.26 -1.07
C ALA A 61 2.16 -13.72 -0.80
N THR A 62 1.81 -14.01 0.46
CA THR A 62 0.45 -14.38 0.86
C THR A 62 -0.57 -13.27 0.57
N ALA A 63 -0.23 -12.02 0.85
CA ALA A 63 -1.09 -10.88 0.59
C ALA A 63 -1.32 -10.65 -0.92
N VAL A 64 -0.28 -10.84 -1.73
CA VAL A 64 -0.37 -10.75 -3.21
C VAL A 64 -1.26 -11.85 -3.77
N GLU A 65 -1.14 -13.10 -3.29
CA GLU A 65 -2.02 -14.20 -3.70
C GLU A 65 -3.48 -13.86 -3.41
N ARG A 66 -3.77 -13.25 -2.27
CA ARG A 66 -5.13 -12.80 -1.95
C ARG A 66 -5.59 -11.68 -2.90
N LEU A 67 -4.75 -10.74 -3.23
CA LEU A 67 -5.07 -9.69 -4.21
C LEU A 67 -5.35 -10.31 -5.59
N GLU A 68 -4.52 -11.23 -6.05
CA GLU A 68 -4.71 -11.91 -7.33
C GLU A 68 -6.05 -12.66 -7.37
N ALA A 69 -6.42 -13.34 -6.30
CA ALA A 69 -7.73 -14.00 -6.18
C ALA A 69 -8.88 -12.98 -6.27
N LEU A 70 -8.78 -11.83 -5.61
CA LEU A 70 -9.77 -10.75 -5.69
C LEU A 70 -9.87 -10.18 -7.11
N LEU A 71 -8.74 -10.01 -7.81
CA LEU A 71 -8.71 -9.52 -9.19
C LEU A 71 -9.38 -10.48 -10.19
N LEU A 72 -9.43 -11.77 -9.89
CA LEU A 72 -10.07 -12.79 -10.72
C LEU A 72 -11.55 -12.96 -10.42
N THR A 73 -11.97 -12.78 -9.17
CA THR A 73 -13.32 -13.14 -8.69
C THR A 73 -14.25 -11.96 -8.47
N THR A 74 -13.70 -10.76 -8.36
CA THR A 74 -14.46 -9.52 -8.12
C THR A 74 -14.02 -8.42 -9.09
N ALA A 75 -14.64 -7.25 -9.01
CA ALA A 75 -14.22 -6.04 -9.72
C ALA A 75 -13.64 -5.03 -8.70
N PRO A 76 -12.49 -5.30 -8.07
CA PRO A 76 -11.97 -4.47 -7.01
C PRO A 76 -11.43 -3.14 -7.55
N ILE A 77 -11.46 -2.12 -6.70
CA ILE A 77 -10.65 -0.91 -6.87
C ILE A 77 -9.40 -1.07 -6.01
N VAL A 78 -8.24 -0.88 -6.58
CA VAL A 78 -6.95 -0.99 -5.91
C VAL A 78 -6.33 0.40 -5.81
N LEU A 79 -5.95 0.81 -4.62
CA LEU A 79 -5.20 2.05 -4.38
C LEU A 79 -3.78 1.71 -3.91
N ALA A 80 -2.79 2.10 -4.71
CA ALA A 80 -1.38 2.00 -4.35
C ALA A 80 -0.88 3.29 -3.70
N GLY A 81 -0.21 3.16 -2.55
CA GLY A 81 0.20 4.34 -1.78
C GLY A 81 1.29 4.03 -0.74
N TRP A 82 2.38 3.39 -1.14
CA TRP A 82 3.43 2.98 -0.19
C TRP A 82 4.46 4.06 0.14
N GLY A 83 4.61 5.10 -0.68
CA GLY A 83 5.57 6.18 -0.45
C GLY A 83 7.04 5.73 -0.51
N ASP A 84 7.92 6.56 0.04
CA ASP A 84 9.39 6.36 0.04
C ASP A 84 9.97 6.02 1.42
N CYS A 85 9.15 5.92 2.46
CA CYS A 85 9.64 5.85 3.84
C CYS A 85 10.52 4.62 4.12
N LEU A 86 10.32 3.52 3.41
CA LEU A 86 11.15 2.30 3.55
C LEU A 86 12.43 2.34 2.70
N LYS A 87 12.73 3.46 2.06
CA LYS A 87 13.99 3.73 1.32
C LYS A 87 14.31 2.61 0.31
N THR A 88 15.50 2.00 0.44
CA THR A 88 15.98 0.95 -0.48
C THR A 88 15.14 -0.32 -0.46
N HIS A 89 14.37 -0.57 0.60
CA HIS A 89 13.50 -1.73 0.72
C HIS A 89 12.20 -1.62 -0.09
N VAL A 90 11.80 -0.41 -0.51
CA VAL A 90 10.58 -0.20 -1.28
C VAL A 90 10.58 -1.01 -2.57
N LYS A 91 11.65 -0.93 -3.33
CA LYS A 91 11.73 -1.57 -4.66
C LYS A 91 11.59 -3.10 -4.58
N PRO A 92 12.36 -3.83 -3.75
CA PRO A 92 12.19 -5.27 -3.63
C PRO A 92 10.81 -5.66 -3.06
N LEU A 93 10.32 -4.99 -2.02
CA LEU A 93 9.05 -5.31 -1.37
C LEU A 93 7.84 -5.05 -2.28
N THR A 94 7.90 -4.06 -3.16
CA THR A 94 6.79 -3.74 -4.07
C THR A 94 6.80 -4.54 -5.36
N ARG A 95 7.88 -5.25 -5.68
CA ARG A 95 8.00 -6.03 -6.93
C ARG A 95 6.85 -7.00 -7.16
N PRO A 96 6.45 -7.85 -6.18
CA PRO A 96 5.33 -8.76 -6.39
C PRO A 96 4.01 -8.03 -6.59
N TRP A 97 3.78 -6.92 -5.89
CA TRP A 97 2.59 -6.07 -6.06
C TRP A 97 2.54 -5.43 -7.45
N ARG A 98 3.65 -4.90 -7.94
CA ARG A 98 3.76 -4.33 -9.28
C ARG A 98 3.48 -5.37 -10.36
N ARG A 99 3.94 -6.60 -10.14
CA ARG A 99 3.69 -7.71 -11.06
C ARG A 99 2.21 -8.10 -11.09
N ALA A 100 1.57 -8.19 -9.94
CA ALA A 100 0.15 -8.54 -9.83
C ALA A 100 -0.78 -7.46 -10.39
N CYS A 101 -0.49 -6.21 -10.09
CA CYS A 101 -1.31 -5.07 -10.50
C CYS A 101 -1.04 -4.65 -11.95
N GLY A 102 0.24 -4.48 -12.32
CA GLY A 102 0.63 -4.02 -13.65
C GLY A 102 -0.03 -2.69 -14.03
N ALA A 103 -0.37 -2.54 -15.30
CA ALA A 103 -1.08 -1.39 -15.85
C ALA A 103 -2.61 -1.57 -15.83
N LYS A 104 -3.15 -2.41 -14.93
CA LYS A 104 -4.58 -2.69 -14.88
C LYS A 104 -5.39 -1.41 -14.59
N PRO A 105 -6.48 -1.15 -15.31
CA PRO A 105 -7.26 0.09 -15.18
C PRO A 105 -7.95 0.24 -13.82
N VAL A 106 -8.07 -0.85 -13.05
CA VAL A 106 -8.64 -0.84 -11.70
C VAL A 106 -7.66 -0.36 -10.63
N VAL A 107 -6.39 -0.16 -10.99
CA VAL A 107 -5.35 0.29 -10.08
C VAL A 107 -5.20 1.81 -10.18
N TYR A 108 -5.34 2.46 -9.05
CA TYR A 108 -5.16 3.90 -8.88
C TYR A 108 -3.94 4.18 -8.00
N HIS A 109 -3.32 5.30 -8.21
CA HIS A 109 -2.27 5.78 -7.31
C HIS A 109 -2.26 7.30 -7.24
N LEU A 110 -1.71 7.79 -6.14
CA LEU A 110 -1.43 9.20 -5.94
C LEU A 110 -0.26 9.66 -6.83
N PRO A 111 -0.06 10.97 -7.00
CA PRO A 111 1.10 11.48 -7.71
C PRO A 111 2.37 10.80 -7.24
N LEU A 112 3.30 10.58 -8.16
CA LEU A 112 4.55 9.90 -7.84
C LEU A 112 5.49 10.83 -7.05
N THR A 113 6.23 10.24 -6.12
CA THR A 113 7.37 10.90 -5.47
C THR A 113 8.51 11.11 -6.46
N LYS A 114 9.54 11.83 -6.06
CA LYS A 114 10.77 11.98 -6.85
C LYS A 114 11.46 10.64 -7.16
N ALA A 115 11.28 9.65 -6.29
CA ALA A 115 11.81 8.29 -6.48
C ALA A 115 10.92 7.40 -7.37
N GLY A 116 9.79 7.92 -7.86
CA GLY A 116 8.88 7.20 -8.74
C GLY A 116 7.92 6.25 -8.01
N ASN A 117 7.73 6.40 -6.71
CA ASN A 117 6.78 5.64 -5.92
C ASN A 117 5.45 6.38 -5.77
N PRO A 118 4.31 5.68 -5.72
CA PRO A 118 3.04 6.29 -5.32
C PRO A 118 3.16 6.96 -3.95
N THR A 119 2.79 8.25 -3.87
CA THR A 119 2.84 8.99 -2.60
C THR A 119 1.97 8.32 -1.54
N HIS A 120 2.43 8.31 -0.29
CA HIS A 120 1.67 7.75 0.82
C HIS A 120 0.40 8.57 1.10
N PRO A 121 -0.77 7.94 1.32
CA PRO A 121 -2.06 8.65 1.45
C PRO A 121 -2.16 9.65 2.60
N LEU A 122 -1.26 9.58 3.57
CA LEU A 122 -1.26 10.53 4.70
C LEU A 122 -0.99 11.98 4.25
N TYR A 123 -0.11 12.18 3.28
CA TYR A 123 0.44 13.49 2.94
C TYR A 123 -0.40 14.32 1.96
N PRO A 124 -0.92 13.76 0.84
CA PRO A 124 -1.67 14.58 -0.10
C PRO A 124 -3.07 14.93 0.37
N SER A 125 -3.60 16.01 -0.17
CA SER A 125 -5.03 16.31 -0.06
C SER A 125 -5.86 15.21 -0.71
N LEU A 126 -6.99 14.86 -0.10
CA LEU A 126 -7.92 13.86 -0.63
C LEU A 126 -8.50 14.22 -2.01
N THR A 127 -8.50 15.50 -2.38
CA THR A 127 -8.93 15.95 -3.69
C THR A 127 -7.98 15.53 -4.81
N ASN A 128 -6.72 15.17 -4.49
CA ASN A 128 -5.71 14.72 -5.46
C ASN A 128 -5.69 13.19 -5.63
N LEU A 129 -6.60 12.50 -4.98
CA LEU A 129 -6.64 11.04 -4.88
C LEU A 129 -7.14 10.34 -6.14
N LEU A 130 -7.03 10.81 -7.32
CA LEU A 130 -7.63 10.11 -8.46
C LEU A 130 -6.97 10.34 -9.81
N THR A 131 -5.77 10.82 -9.82
CA THR A 131 -5.24 11.36 -11.07
C THR A 131 -4.62 10.34 -12.02
N ARG A 132 -4.34 9.10 -11.57
CA ARG A 132 -3.64 8.16 -12.47
C ARG A 132 -4.07 6.71 -12.25
N ARG A 133 -4.24 6.00 -13.35
CA ARG A 133 -4.56 4.56 -13.39
C ARG A 133 -3.33 3.76 -13.82
N GLY A 134 -3.16 2.60 -13.19
CA GLY A 134 -2.03 1.72 -13.44
C GLY A 134 -0.77 2.11 -12.64
N LEU A 135 0.10 1.13 -12.38
CA LEU A 135 1.38 1.37 -11.74
C LEU A 135 2.43 1.75 -12.81
N PRO A 136 3.33 2.65 -12.45
CA PRO A 136 4.43 3.01 -13.32
C PRO A 136 5.42 1.86 -13.51
#